data_13dcb94483d41581d577389f5b2549e8
#
_entry.id   13dcb94483d41581d577389f5b2549e8
#
_cell.length_a   1.000
_cell.length_b   1.000
_cell.length_c   1.000
_cell.angle_alpha   90.00
_cell.angle_beta   90.00
_cell.angle_gamma   90.00
#
_symmetry.space_group_name_H-M   'P 1'
#
loop_
_entity.id
_entity.type
_entity.pdbx_description
1 polymer ?
#
loop_
_entity_poly.entity_id
_entity_poly.type
_entity_poly.pdbx_seq_one_letter_code
_entity_poly.pdbx_strand_id
1 'polypeptide(L)'
;MTLTPFFRVKDLRFRYDESWVLDGLSFEVREGEILGIIGPNGSGKTTILRILSRVLMPQEGEVHLHGKNLLALSQKEIAQIIGVVPQDTYFPFPFTVGEVVLMGRSPWLSGFGFESERDLQIASQAMTLTNTLSFSNRLIFELSGGERQRVIIARALAQRSQVMLLDEPTAHLDIGYQIEIYDLIKKLNTEKRLTVIIVAHDLNLASEYCDRLILLDTGRIYKMGSPKEVITEENLSRVYQSKVLVEENPVTGAPRVTLLSKLMSRKYREKKLTARNNRIS
;
A
#
# COMPACT_ATOMS: atom_id res chain seq x y z
N MET A 1 6.40 -24.79 13.75
CA MET A 1 6.14 -24.77 12.29
C MET A 1 6.38 -23.36 11.81
N THR A 2 7.42 -23.11 11.05
CA THR A 2 7.66 -21.82 10.40
C THR A 2 6.62 -21.68 9.29
N LEU A 3 5.65 -20.79 9.47
CA LEU A 3 4.65 -20.47 8.44
C LEU A 3 5.39 -19.96 7.20
N THR A 4 5.12 -20.55 6.05
CA THR A 4 5.67 -20.08 4.77
C THR A 4 5.17 -18.65 4.53
N PRO A 5 6.05 -17.68 4.29
CA PRO A 5 5.62 -16.31 4.06
C PRO A 5 4.77 -16.23 2.78
N PHE A 6 3.83 -15.27 2.73
CA PHE A 6 3.02 -15.00 1.55
C PHE A 6 3.91 -14.58 0.37
N PHE A 7 4.77 -13.58 0.61
CA PHE A 7 5.88 -13.23 -0.28
C PHE A 7 7.21 -13.42 0.43
N ARG A 8 8.19 -13.91 -0.33
CA ARG A 8 9.61 -13.83 0.05
C ARG A 8 10.38 -13.18 -1.10
N VAL A 9 11.03 -12.07 -0.78
CA VAL A 9 11.90 -11.31 -1.68
C VAL A 9 13.32 -11.49 -1.19
N LYS A 10 14.25 -11.84 -2.10
CA LYS A 10 15.65 -12.08 -1.76
C LYS A 10 16.56 -11.39 -2.76
N ASP A 11 17.45 -10.53 -2.27
CA ASP A 11 18.51 -9.82 -3.00
C ASP A 11 18.02 -9.13 -4.29
N LEU A 12 16.79 -8.60 -4.23
CA LEU A 12 16.09 -8.02 -5.36
C LEU A 12 16.81 -6.77 -5.86
N ARG A 13 17.18 -6.75 -7.16
CA ARG A 13 17.72 -5.58 -7.85
C ARG A 13 16.96 -5.28 -9.13
N PHE A 14 16.75 -3.99 -9.34
CA PHE A 14 16.08 -3.49 -10.53
C PHE A 14 16.56 -2.08 -10.91
N ARG A 15 16.70 -1.84 -12.22
CA ARG A 15 17.00 -0.53 -12.80
C ARG A 15 16.19 -0.34 -14.08
N TYR A 16 15.83 0.90 -14.37
CA TYR A 16 15.25 1.26 -15.67
C TYR A 16 16.35 1.56 -16.69
N ASP A 17 17.41 2.24 -16.23
CA ASP A 17 18.57 2.65 -17.03
C ASP A 17 19.86 2.14 -16.37
N GLU A 18 20.88 3.00 -16.24
CA GLU A 18 22.19 2.61 -15.66
C GLU A 18 22.17 2.48 -14.13
N SER A 19 21.38 3.32 -13.44
CA SER A 19 21.37 3.38 -11.97
C SER A 19 20.35 2.44 -11.36
N TRP A 20 20.73 1.72 -10.29
CA TRP A 20 19.83 0.87 -9.53
C TRP A 20 18.76 1.69 -8.85
N VAL A 21 17.48 1.37 -9.16
CA VAL A 21 16.30 1.90 -8.45
C VAL A 21 16.00 1.05 -7.22
N LEU A 22 16.25 -0.25 -7.30
CA LEU A 22 16.25 -1.18 -6.17
C LEU A 22 17.59 -1.88 -6.12
N ASP A 23 18.20 -1.96 -4.93
CA ASP A 23 19.56 -2.47 -4.79
C ASP A 23 19.67 -3.43 -3.58
N GLY A 24 19.44 -4.72 -3.84
CA GLY A 24 19.64 -5.80 -2.89
C GLY A 24 18.56 -5.87 -1.79
N LEU A 25 17.28 -5.67 -2.15
CA LEU A 25 16.19 -5.74 -1.17
C LEU A 25 15.87 -7.19 -0.79
N SER A 26 15.80 -7.45 0.51
CA SER A 26 15.37 -8.74 1.06
C SER A 26 14.36 -8.52 2.16
N PHE A 27 13.15 -9.09 2.01
CA PHE A 27 12.08 -9.02 3.00
C PHE A 27 11.04 -10.13 2.80
N GLU A 28 10.20 -10.33 3.80
CA GLU A 28 9.09 -11.27 3.75
C GLU A 28 7.79 -10.56 4.12
N VAL A 29 6.70 -10.98 3.49
CA VAL A 29 5.32 -10.57 3.79
C VAL A 29 4.60 -11.75 4.41
N ARG A 30 3.96 -11.54 5.55
CA ARG A 30 3.18 -12.57 6.24
C ARG A 30 1.76 -12.62 5.71
N GLU A 31 1.15 -13.78 5.76
CA GLU A 31 -0.26 -13.91 5.40
C GLU A 31 -1.15 -13.12 6.38
N GLY A 32 -2.09 -12.34 5.84
CA GLY A 32 -3.03 -11.56 6.63
C GLY A 32 -2.43 -10.32 7.31
N GLU A 33 -1.17 -9.91 7.01
CA GLU A 33 -0.64 -8.65 7.51
C GLU A 33 -0.93 -7.47 6.58
N ILE A 34 -0.95 -6.26 7.13
CA ILE A 34 -0.85 -4.99 6.40
C ILE A 34 0.59 -4.52 6.49
N LEU A 35 1.34 -4.66 5.39
CA LEU A 35 2.72 -4.17 5.27
C LEU A 35 2.72 -2.82 4.58
N GLY A 36 3.16 -1.77 5.27
CA GLY A 36 3.36 -0.43 4.70
C GLY A 36 4.77 -0.27 4.13
N ILE A 37 4.87 0.34 2.95
CA ILE A 37 6.14 0.77 2.35
C ILE A 37 6.16 2.28 2.34
N ILE A 38 7.08 2.88 3.08
CA ILE A 38 7.27 4.33 3.23
C ILE A 38 8.67 4.74 2.78
N GLY A 39 8.87 6.00 2.46
CA GLY A 39 10.17 6.55 2.04
C GLY A 39 10.00 7.75 1.11
N PRO A 40 11.08 8.48 0.81
CA PRO A 40 11.06 9.64 -0.08
C PRO A 40 10.57 9.29 -1.49
N ASN A 41 10.21 10.32 -2.26
CA ASN A 41 9.93 10.16 -3.69
C ASN A 41 11.19 9.63 -4.40
N GLY A 42 10.99 8.71 -5.35
CA GLY A 42 12.11 8.07 -6.05
C GLY A 42 12.84 6.96 -5.28
N SER A 43 12.44 6.62 -4.04
CA SER A 43 13.08 5.53 -3.29
C SER A 43 12.77 4.11 -3.79
N GLY A 44 11.91 3.95 -4.82
CA GLY A 44 11.61 2.64 -5.43
C GLY A 44 10.30 1.99 -4.95
N LYS A 45 9.46 2.66 -4.15
CA LYS A 45 8.21 2.10 -3.58
C LYS A 45 7.28 1.49 -4.63
N THR A 46 6.87 2.28 -5.63
CA THR A 46 6.02 1.82 -6.76
C THR A 46 6.70 0.71 -7.57
N THR A 47 8.02 0.77 -7.73
CA THR A 47 8.79 -0.25 -8.46
C THR A 47 8.71 -1.61 -7.77
N ILE A 48 8.73 -1.66 -6.43
CA ILE A 48 8.51 -2.90 -5.68
C ILE A 48 7.13 -3.46 -6.01
N LEU A 49 6.04 -2.67 -5.94
CA LEU A 49 4.70 -3.15 -6.25
C LEU A 49 4.58 -3.67 -7.69
N ARG A 50 5.22 -2.99 -8.65
CA ARG A 50 5.24 -3.41 -10.05
C ARG A 50 5.98 -4.75 -10.25
N ILE A 51 7.04 -5.01 -9.47
CA ILE A 51 7.72 -6.31 -9.51
C ILE A 51 6.89 -7.38 -8.81
N LEU A 52 6.31 -7.11 -7.64
CA LEU A 52 5.46 -8.06 -6.93
C LEU A 52 4.22 -8.46 -7.74
N SER A 53 3.66 -7.53 -8.55
CA SER A 53 2.57 -7.80 -9.50
C SER A 53 3.03 -8.38 -10.85
N ARG A 54 4.35 -8.56 -11.04
CA ARG A 54 4.97 -9.00 -12.29
C ARG A 54 4.65 -8.11 -13.51
N VAL A 55 4.41 -6.84 -13.28
CA VAL A 55 4.42 -5.81 -14.33
C VAL A 55 5.87 -5.54 -14.77
N LEU A 56 6.81 -5.61 -13.83
CA LEU A 56 8.25 -5.54 -14.09
C LEU A 56 8.90 -6.86 -13.65
N MET A 57 9.99 -7.23 -14.32
CA MET A 57 10.81 -8.38 -13.96
C MET A 57 12.09 -7.91 -13.29
N PRO A 58 12.52 -8.50 -12.16
CA PRO A 58 13.80 -8.17 -11.56
C PRO A 58 14.95 -8.57 -12.49
N GLN A 59 16.04 -7.80 -12.48
CA GLN A 59 17.27 -8.19 -13.17
C GLN A 59 18.13 -9.14 -12.33
N GLU A 60 18.09 -8.99 -10.99
CA GLU A 60 18.79 -9.86 -10.06
C GLU A 60 17.90 -10.16 -8.85
N GLY A 61 18.16 -11.27 -8.18
CA GLY A 61 17.41 -11.72 -7.02
C GLY A 61 16.17 -12.54 -7.36
N GLU A 62 15.41 -12.88 -6.35
CA GLU A 62 14.27 -13.79 -6.46
C GLU A 62 13.04 -13.24 -5.72
N VAL A 63 11.87 -13.47 -6.29
CA VAL A 63 10.57 -13.23 -5.65
C VAL A 63 9.79 -14.54 -5.64
N HIS A 64 9.38 -14.98 -4.45
CA HIS A 64 8.53 -16.16 -4.28
C HIS A 64 7.17 -15.75 -3.74
N LEU A 65 6.12 -16.32 -4.32
CA LEU A 65 4.71 -16.20 -3.91
C LEU A 65 4.24 -17.59 -3.44
N HIS A 66 3.86 -17.73 -2.18
CA HIS A 66 3.54 -19.03 -1.56
C HIS A 66 4.62 -20.10 -1.81
N GLY A 67 5.89 -19.71 -1.73
CA GLY A 67 7.02 -20.62 -1.95
C GLY A 67 7.35 -20.96 -3.40
N LYS A 68 6.52 -20.53 -4.38
CA LYS A 68 6.79 -20.69 -5.81
C LYS A 68 7.47 -19.45 -6.35
N ASN A 69 8.47 -19.63 -7.20
CA ASN A 69 9.11 -18.50 -7.89
C ASN A 69 8.06 -17.77 -8.75
N LEU A 70 7.94 -16.45 -8.56
CA LEU A 70 6.97 -15.61 -9.25
C LEU A 70 7.11 -15.69 -10.80
N LEU A 71 8.34 -15.88 -11.30
CA LEU A 71 8.61 -16.01 -12.72
C LEU A 71 8.09 -17.32 -13.33
N ALA A 72 7.89 -18.35 -12.51
CA ALA A 72 7.33 -19.63 -12.96
C ALA A 72 5.80 -19.64 -13.08
N LEU A 73 5.11 -18.63 -12.53
CA LEU A 73 3.67 -18.51 -12.60
C LEU A 73 3.24 -17.82 -13.89
N SER A 74 2.11 -18.21 -14.47
CA SER A 74 1.49 -17.50 -15.58
C SER A 74 0.90 -16.15 -15.13
N GLN A 75 0.69 -15.21 -16.05
CA GLN A 75 0.02 -13.94 -15.74
C GLN A 75 -1.38 -14.14 -15.18
N LYS A 76 -2.09 -15.16 -15.68
CA LYS A 76 -3.42 -15.52 -15.20
C LYS A 76 -3.40 -16.00 -13.75
N GLU A 77 -2.47 -16.90 -13.39
CA GLU A 77 -2.29 -17.37 -12.00
C GLU A 77 -1.98 -16.21 -11.05
N ILE A 78 -1.07 -15.32 -11.45
CA ILE A 78 -0.73 -14.13 -10.68
C ILE A 78 -1.96 -13.24 -10.50
N ALA A 79 -2.69 -12.95 -11.58
CA ALA A 79 -3.89 -12.13 -11.53
C ALA A 79 -5.04 -12.77 -10.73
N GLN A 80 -5.04 -14.06 -10.49
CA GLN A 80 -6.00 -14.72 -9.60
C GLN A 80 -5.62 -14.61 -8.11
N ILE A 81 -4.35 -14.32 -7.81
CA ILE A 81 -3.84 -14.22 -6.43
C ILE A 81 -3.66 -12.77 -6.01
N ILE A 82 -3.20 -11.90 -6.92
CA ILE A 82 -2.79 -10.52 -6.63
C ILE A 82 -3.77 -9.53 -7.24
N GLY A 83 -4.44 -8.74 -6.41
CA GLY A 83 -5.22 -7.58 -6.82
C GLY A 83 -4.37 -6.31 -6.75
N VAL A 84 -4.47 -5.42 -7.73
CA VAL A 84 -3.71 -4.18 -7.77
C VAL A 84 -4.64 -2.98 -7.80
N VAL A 85 -4.39 -2.04 -6.90
CA VAL A 85 -5.00 -0.70 -6.86
C VAL A 85 -3.88 0.30 -7.20
N PRO A 86 -3.79 0.77 -8.44
CA PRO A 86 -2.75 1.72 -8.84
C PRO A 86 -3.04 3.13 -8.31
N GLN A 87 -2.02 3.98 -8.28
CA GLN A 87 -2.12 5.38 -7.88
C GLN A 87 -3.08 6.16 -8.77
N ASP A 88 -2.91 6.00 -10.09
CA ASP A 88 -3.76 6.63 -11.10
C ASP A 88 -4.45 5.57 -11.96
N THR A 89 -5.74 5.79 -12.23
CA THR A 89 -6.52 4.95 -13.14
C THR A 89 -7.18 5.84 -14.20
N TYR A 90 -6.80 5.60 -15.44
CA TYR A 90 -7.41 6.26 -16.59
C TYR A 90 -8.40 5.31 -17.28
N PHE A 91 -9.59 5.83 -17.55
CA PHE A 91 -10.61 5.11 -18.32
C PHE A 91 -10.83 5.85 -19.64
N PRO A 92 -10.46 5.25 -20.79
CA PRO A 92 -10.59 5.89 -22.10
C PRO A 92 -12.03 5.98 -22.60
N PHE A 93 -12.96 5.24 -21.97
CA PHE A 93 -14.36 5.17 -22.34
C PHE A 93 -15.28 5.43 -21.15
N PRO A 94 -16.55 5.83 -21.37
CA PRO A 94 -17.52 6.12 -20.34
C PRO A 94 -18.12 4.86 -19.72
N PHE A 95 -17.31 4.09 -19.00
CA PHE A 95 -17.78 2.92 -18.30
C PHE A 95 -18.63 3.30 -17.08
N THR A 96 -19.65 2.48 -16.83
CA THR A 96 -20.39 2.51 -15.56
C THR A 96 -19.55 1.90 -14.43
N VAL A 97 -19.90 2.23 -13.20
CA VAL A 97 -19.27 1.64 -12.00
C VAL A 97 -19.36 0.12 -12.01
N GLY A 98 -20.55 -0.42 -12.36
CA GLY A 98 -20.76 -1.87 -12.47
C GLY A 98 -19.82 -2.54 -13.46
N GLU A 99 -19.64 -1.95 -14.65
CA GLU A 99 -18.71 -2.45 -15.68
C GLU A 99 -17.26 -2.40 -15.18
N VAL A 100 -16.84 -1.29 -14.55
CA VAL A 100 -15.49 -1.18 -13.99
C VAL A 100 -15.22 -2.25 -12.95
N VAL A 101 -16.16 -2.50 -12.03
CA VAL A 101 -15.99 -3.53 -10.99
C VAL A 101 -15.98 -4.92 -11.61
N LEU A 102 -16.83 -5.16 -12.62
CA LEU A 102 -16.91 -6.43 -13.33
C LEU A 102 -15.61 -6.77 -14.09
N MET A 103 -14.85 -5.77 -14.57
CA MET A 103 -13.50 -5.98 -15.14
C MET A 103 -12.56 -6.73 -14.18
N GLY A 104 -12.78 -6.64 -12.85
CA GLY A 104 -12.05 -7.43 -11.86
C GLY A 104 -12.23 -8.94 -12.03
N ARG A 105 -13.23 -9.38 -12.77
CA ARG A 105 -13.48 -10.81 -13.06
C ARG A 105 -12.66 -11.37 -14.23
N SER A 106 -12.01 -10.48 -15.02
CA SER A 106 -11.24 -10.90 -16.22
C SER A 106 -10.30 -12.10 -16.01
N PRO A 107 -9.55 -12.25 -14.89
CA PRO A 107 -8.66 -13.39 -14.69
C PRO A 107 -9.39 -14.75 -14.57
N TRP A 108 -10.70 -14.73 -14.34
CA TRP A 108 -11.53 -15.92 -14.15
C TRP A 108 -12.30 -16.33 -15.39
N LEU A 109 -12.38 -15.44 -16.39
CA LEU A 109 -13.04 -15.73 -17.64
C LEU A 109 -12.20 -16.72 -18.47
N SER A 110 -12.88 -17.62 -19.16
CA SER A 110 -12.26 -18.61 -20.06
C SER A 110 -12.52 -18.23 -21.53
N GLY A 111 -11.46 -17.99 -22.29
CA GLY A 111 -11.52 -17.70 -23.72
C GLY A 111 -12.35 -16.45 -24.05
N PHE A 112 -13.29 -16.57 -24.99
CA PHE A 112 -14.28 -15.55 -25.38
C PHE A 112 -15.53 -15.55 -24.47
N GLY A 113 -15.44 -16.09 -23.25
CA GLY A 113 -16.58 -16.22 -22.34
C GLY A 113 -17.14 -14.89 -21.89
N PHE A 114 -18.48 -14.79 -21.87
CA PHE A 114 -19.20 -13.71 -21.21
C PHE A 114 -19.19 -13.95 -19.71
N GLU A 115 -19.38 -12.88 -18.95
CA GLU A 115 -19.54 -12.93 -17.50
C GLU A 115 -20.75 -13.77 -17.13
N SER A 116 -20.58 -14.64 -16.16
CA SER A 116 -21.64 -15.48 -15.61
C SER A 116 -22.46 -14.72 -14.55
N GLU A 117 -23.64 -15.22 -14.20
CA GLU A 117 -24.41 -14.70 -13.05
C GLU A 117 -23.59 -14.71 -11.76
N ARG A 118 -22.70 -15.69 -11.60
CA ARG A 118 -21.77 -15.75 -10.46
C ARG A 118 -20.80 -14.56 -10.45
N ASP A 119 -20.31 -14.14 -11.62
CA ASP A 119 -19.40 -12.99 -11.73
C ASP A 119 -20.14 -11.70 -11.39
N LEU A 120 -21.37 -11.54 -11.84
CA LEU A 120 -22.24 -10.41 -11.48
C LEU A 120 -22.50 -10.35 -9.96
N GLN A 121 -22.80 -11.50 -9.35
CA GLN A 121 -22.97 -11.58 -7.89
C GLN A 121 -21.70 -11.20 -7.12
N ILE A 122 -20.51 -11.64 -7.59
CA ILE A 122 -19.22 -11.29 -6.98
C ILE A 122 -18.96 -9.79 -7.10
N ALA A 123 -19.21 -9.20 -8.26
CA ALA A 123 -19.06 -7.77 -8.47
C ALA A 123 -20.03 -6.98 -7.57
N SER A 124 -21.28 -7.40 -7.46
CA SER A 124 -22.27 -6.79 -6.54
C SER A 124 -21.85 -6.88 -5.09
N GLN A 125 -21.33 -8.02 -4.62
CA GLN A 125 -20.78 -8.19 -3.27
C GLN A 125 -19.59 -7.26 -3.02
N ALA A 126 -18.70 -7.12 -3.99
CA ALA A 126 -17.55 -6.21 -3.89
C ALA A 126 -18.02 -4.75 -3.78
N MET A 127 -19.00 -4.33 -4.58
CA MET A 127 -19.60 -2.99 -4.51
C MET A 127 -20.30 -2.75 -3.18
N THR A 128 -20.99 -3.75 -2.62
CA THR A 128 -21.63 -3.65 -1.29
C THR A 128 -20.57 -3.41 -0.20
N LEU A 129 -19.46 -4.17 -0.22
CA LEU A 129 -18.38 -4.03 0.77
C LEU A 129 -17.70 -2.65 0.74
N THR A 130 -17.68 -2.00 -0.42
CA THR A 130 -17.05 -0.70 -0.64
C THR A 130 -18.05 0.47 -0.62
N ASN A 131 -19.33 0.22 -0.31
CA ASN A 131 -20.41 1.19 -0.35
C ASN A 131 -20.55 1.89 -1.72
N THR A 132 -20.39 1.15 -2.82
CA THR A 132 -20.48 1.68 -4.19
C THR A 132 -21.63 1.09 -5.01
N LEU A 133 -22.41 0.17 -4.44
CA LEU A 133 -23.51 -0.51 -5.16
C LEU A 133 -24.59 0.48 -5.63
N SER A 134 -24.90 1.51 -4.86
CA SER A 134 -25.87 2.55 -5.26
C SER A 134 -25.43 3.38 -6.46
N PHE A 135 -24.13 3.31 -6.82
CA PHE A 135 -23.54 4.01 -7.96
C PHE A 135 -23.41 3.13 -9.20
N SER A 136 -23.84 1.85 -9.15
CA SER A 136 -23.53 0.83 -10.17
C SER A 136 -23.81 1.28 -11.60
N ASN A 137 -24.87 2.06 -11.82
CA ASN A 137 -25.28 2.56 -13.14
C ASN A 137 -24.72 3.96 -13.48
N ARG A 138 -24.01 4.63 -12.55
CA ARG A 138 -23.39 5.92 -12.82
C ARG A 138 -22.07 5.74 -13.59
N LEU A 139 -21.72 6.71 -14.39
CA LEU A 139 -20.44 6.71 -15.10
C LEU A 139 -19.30 7.02 -14.13
N ILE A 140 -18.15 6.35 -14.34
CA ILE A 140 -16.99 6.44 -13.43
C ILE A 140 -16.45 7.88 -13.28
N PHE A 141 -16.57 8.70 -14.32
CA PHE A 141 -16.10 10.09 -14.27
C PHE A 141 -17.09 11.07 -13.61
N GLU A 142 -18.32 10.64 -13.32
CA GLU A 142 -19.29 11.43 -12.53
C GLU A 142 -19.04 11.35 -11.03
N LEU A 143 -18.12 10.48 -10.61
CA LEU A 143 -17.82 10.25 -9.22
C LEU A 143 -16.76 11.24 -8.69
N SER A 144 -16.89 11.58 -7.40
CA SER A 144 -15.81 12.22 -6.65
C SER A 144 -14.55 11.35 -6.58
N GLY A 145 -13.40 11.93 -6.24
CA GLY A 145 -12.15 11.18 -6.10
C GLY A 145 -12.25 10.02 -5.11
N GLY A 146 -12.86 10.24 -3.94
CA GLY A 146 -13.04 9.19 -2.92
C GLY A 146 -14.01 8.09 -3.35
N GLU A 147 -15.13 8.45 -4.01
CA GLU A 147 -16.06 7.46 -4.58
C GLU A 147 -15.38 6.61 -5.66
N ARG A 148 -14.63 7.27 -6.56
CA ARG A 148 -13.85 6.56 -7.60
C ARG A 148 -12.84 5.62 -6.99
N GLN A 149 -12.12 6.03 -5.96
CA GLN A 149 -11.14 5.17 -5.30
C GLN A 149 -11.80 3.93 -4.68
N ARG A 150 -12.97 4.06 -4.05
CA ARG A 150 -13.75 2.89 -3.57
C ARG A 150 -14.16 1.94 -4.69
N VAL A 151 -14.49 2.46 -5.88
CA VAL A 151 -14.79 1.64 -7.06
C VAL A 151 -13.54 0.87 -7.54
N ILE A 152 -12.37 1.48 -7.54
CA ILE A 152 -11.12 0.80 -7.90
C ILE A 152 -10.78 -0.31 -6.89
N ILE A 153 -11.01 -0.07 -5.60
CA ILE A 153 -10.88 -1.10 -4.56
C ILE A 153 -11.93 -2.21 -4.78
N ALA A 154 -13.18 -1.87 -5.11
CA ALA A 154 -14.22 -2.84 -5.44
C ALA A 154 -13.82 -3.74 -6.62
N ARG A 155 -13.23 -3.16 -7.67
CA ARG A 155 -12.69 -3.91 -8.81
C ARG A 155 -11.63 -4.93 -8.38
N ALA A 156 -10.68 -4.50 -7.52
CA ALA A 156 -9.65 -5.39 -6.99
C ALA A 156 -10.25 -6.49 -6.08
N LEU A 157 -11.29 -6.18 -5.30
CA LEU A 157 -12.01 -7.17 -4.48
C LEU A 157 -12.82 -8.16 -5.33
N ALA A 158 -13.44 -7.70 -6.42
CA ALA A 158 -14.17 -8.57 -7.35
C ALA A 158 -13.27 -9.64 -7.97
N GLN A 159 -11.98 -9.40 -8.07
CA GLN A 159 -10.97 -10.37 -8.48
C GLN A 159 -10.83 -11.54 -7.50
N ARG A 160 -11.28 -11.41 -6.23
CA ARG A 160 -11.11 -12.41 -5.16
C ARG A 160 -9.64 -12.74 -4.91
N SER A 161 -8.79 -11.74 -4.97
CA SER A 161 -7.37 -11.85 -4.69
C SER A 161 -7.10 -12.22 -3.21
N GLN A 162 -5.97 -12.87 -2.95
CA GLN A 162 -5.49 -13.21 -1.61
C GLN A 162 -4.60 -12.09 -1.03
N VAL A 163 -4.03 -11.28 -1.91
CA VAL A 163 -3.26 -10.08 -1.54
C VAL A 163 -3.69 -8.90 -2.39
N MET A 164 -3.70 -7.72 -1.76
CA MET A 164 -3.96 -6.46 -2.44
C MET A 164 -2.72 -5.57 -2.36
N LEU A 165 -2.24 -5.13 -3.51
CA LEU A 165 -1.15 -4.17 -3.65
C LEU A 165 -1.77 -2.81 -3.92
N LEU A 166 -1.54 -1.83 -3.03
CA LEU A 166 -2.09 -0.48 -3.15
C LEU A 166 -0.95 0.53 -3.30
N ASP A 167 -0.95 1.26 -4.40
CA ASP A 167 0.04 2.30 -4.68
C ASP A 167 -0.57 3.67 -4.38
N GLU A 168 -0.24 4.24 -3.22
CA GLU A 168 -0.73 5.54 -2.73
C GLU A 168 -2.26 5.71 -2.86
N PRO A 169 -3.08 4.80 -2.30
CA PRO A 169 -4.53 4.73 -2.57
C PRO A 169 -5.32 5.94 -2.06
N THR A 170 -4.70 6.82 -1.29
CA THR A 170 -5.32 8.02 -0.72
C THR A 170 -4.71 9.32 -1.24
N ALA A 171 -3.87 9.24 -2.28
CA ALA A 171 -3.31 10.43 -2.91
C ALA A 171 -4.44 11.35 -3.43
N HIS A 172 -4.30 12.64 -3.19
CA HIS A 172 -5.25 13.68 -3.62
C HIS A 172 -6.67 13.59 -3.04
N LEU A 173 -6.88 12.80 -1.99
CA LEU A 173 -8.15 12.72 -1.28
C LEU A 173 -8.15 13.63 -0.04
N ASP A 174 -9.32 14.16 0.30
CA ASP A 174 -9.54 14.87 1.57
C ASP A 174 -9.38 13.93 2.76
N ILE A 175 -9.06 14.49 3.93
CA ILE A 175 -8.77 13.74 5.16
C ILE A 175 -9.88 12.73 5.51
N GLY A 176 -11.15 13.10 5.36
CA GLY A 176 -12.27 12.20 5.63
C GLY A 176 -12.24 10.95 4.74
N TYR A 177 -12.04 11.14 3.44
CA TYR A 177 -11.93 10.03 2.48
C TYR A 177 -10.67 9.17 2.71
N GLN A 178 -9.55 9.80 3.12
CA GLN A 178 -8.34 9.05 3.46
C GLN A 178 -8.61 8.06 4.59
N ILE A 179 -9.24 8.52 5.68
CA ILE A 179 -9.60 7.68 6.83
C ILE A 179 -10.56 6.57 6.40
N GLU A 180 -11.63 6.90 5.64
CA GLU A 180 -12.58 5.90 5.15
C GLU A 180 -11.93 4.78 4.33
N ILE A 181 -10.94 5.12 3.49
CA ILE A 181 -10.20 4.13 2.69
C ILE A 181 -9.34 3.23 3.57
N TYR A 182 -8.61 3.79 4.54
CA TYR A 182 -7.81 2.98 5.47
C TYR A 182 -8.67 2.12 6.38
N ASP A 183 -9.80 2.63 6.89
CA ASP A 183 -10.79 1.85 7.65
C ASP A 183 -11.35 0.69 6.83
N LEU A 184 -11.68 0.92 5.55
CA LEU A 184 -12.12 -0.11 4.63
C LEU A 184 -11.04 -1.19 4.45
N ILE A 185 -9.78 -0.80 4.21
CA ILE A 185 -8.66 -1.72 4.06
C ILE A 185 -8.48 -2.55 5.34
N LYS A 186 -8.51 -1.91 6.52
CA LYS A 186 -8.36 -2.61 7.81
C LYS A 186 -9.51 -3.58 8.06
N LYS A 187 -10.74 -3.17 7.76
CA LYS A 187 -11.91 -4.04 7.84
C LYS A 187 -11.77 -5.28 6.96
N LEU A 188 -11.37 -5.10 5.69
CA LEU A 188 -11.16 -6.20 4.75
C LEU A 188 -10.04 -7.14 5.21
N ASN A 189 -8.94 -6.58 5.73
CA ASN A 189 -7.86 -7.37 6.30
C ASN A 189 -8.34 -8.21 7.49
N THR A 190 -9.06 -7.61 8.44
CA THR A 190 -9.53 -8.28 9.66
C THR A 190 -10.60 -9.34 9.36
N GLU A 191 -11.63 -8.99 8.57
CA GLU A 191 -12.78 -9.86 8.32
C GLU A 191 -12.47 -10.98 7.30
N LYS A 192 -11.60 -10.73 6.34
CA LYS A 192 -11.31 -11.65 5.22
C LYS A 192 -9.89 -12.23 5.25
N ARG A 193 -9.07 -11.86 6.24
CA ARG A 193 -7.64 -12.20 6.32
C ARG A 193 -6.87 -11.81 5.05
N LEU A 194 -7.33 -10.72 4.40
CA LEU A 194 -6.69 -10.21 3.19
C LEU A 194 -5.28 -9.70 3.52
N THR A 195 -4.27 -10.22 2.85
CA THR A 195 -2.92 -9.66 2.93
C THR A 195 -2.88 -8.34 2.17
N VAL A 196 -2.23 -7.33 2.72
CA VAL A 196 -2.17 -6.00 2.09
C VAL A 196 -0.73 -5.51 2.06
N ILE A 197 -0.29 -5.01 0.92
CA ILE A 197 0.95 -4.25 0.78
C ILE A 197 0.56 -2.87 0.27
N ILE A 198 0.84 -1.84 1.07
CA ILE A 198 0.44 -0.47 0.76
C ILE A 198 1.66 0.45 0.70
N VAL A 199 1.83 1.14 -0.42
CA VAL A 199 2.71 2.30 -0.50
C VAL A 199 1.97 3.47 0.12
N ALA A 200 2.50 4.02 1.20
CA ALA A 200 1.89 5.10 1.95
C ALA A 200 2.74 6.37 1.87
N HIS A 201 2.07 7.50 1.64
CA HIS A 201 2.69 8.83 1.67
C HIS A 201 2.52 9.49 3.04
N ASP A 202 1.37 9.26 3.69
CA ASP A 202 1.09 9.77 5.04
C ASP A 202 1.65 8.81 6.08
N LEU A 203 2.65 9.31 6.83
CA LEU A 203 3.35 8.54 7.87
C LEU A 203 2.44 8.25 9.08
N ASN A 204 1.48 9.13 9.38
CA ASN A 204 0.57 8.94 10.50
C ASN A 204 -0.47 7.85 10.18
N LEU A 205 -1.04 7.86 8.97
CA LEU A 205 -1.93 6.79 8.53
C LEU A 205 -1.19 5.45 8.43
N ALA A 206 0.05 5.44 7.89
CA ALA A 206 0.86 4.25 7.86
C ALA A 206 1.16 3.70 9.27
N SER A 207 1.44 4.60 10.22
CA SER A 207 1.68 4.24 11.62
C SER A 207 0.46 3.62 12.30
N GLU A 208 -0.72 4.13 11.99
CA GLU A 208 -1.97 3.74 12.64
C GLU A 208 -2.52 2.41 12.11
N TYR A 209 -2.39 2.17 10.80
CA TYR A 209 -3.09 1.05 10.15
C TYR A 209 -2.20 -0.13 9.76
N CYS A 210 -0.88 0.08 9.60
CA CYS A 210 0.01 -1.00 9.19
C CYS A 210 0.53 -1.81 10.40
N ASP A 211 0.60 -3.12 10.24
CA ASP A 211 1.17 -4.01 11.26
C ASP A 211 2.70 -3.93 11.26
N ARG A 212 3.31 -3.75 10.07
CA ARG A 212 4.76 -3.56 9.87
C ARG A 212 5.00 -2.53 8.79
N LEU A 213 6.17 -1.90 8.87
CA LEU A 213 6.63 -0.90 7.90
C LEU A 213 8.00 -1.28 7.33
N ILE A 214 8.19 -0.97 6.06
CA ILE A 214 9.50 -0.89 5.40
C ILE A 214 9.77 0.58 5.11
N LEU A 215 10.84 1.12 5.66
CA LEU A 215 11.36 2.45 5.33
C LEU A 215 12.45 2.29 4.28
N LEU A 216 12.19 2.80 3.08
CA LEU A 216 13.11 2.80 1.96
C LEU A 216 13.92 4.09 1.91
N ASP A 217 15.21 3.95 1.60
CA ASP A 217 16.10 5.04 1.25
C ASP A 217 16.94 4.64 0.04
N THR A 218 16.90 5.44 -1.03
CA THR A 218 17.74 5.25 -2.24
C THR A 218 17.81 3.81 -2.73
N GLY A 219 16.66 3.16 -2.87
CA GLY A 219 16.53 1.79 -3.39
C GLY A 219 16.91 0.67 -2.42
N ARG A 220 17.16 0.98 -1.14
CA ARG A 220 17.52 0.00 -0.10
C ARG A 220 16.56 0.07 1.08
N ILE A 221 16.43 -1.04 1.81
CA ILE A 221 15.71 -1.06 3.07
C ILE A 221 16.58 -0.41 4.13
N TYR A 222 16.22 0.80 4.57
CA TYR A 222 16.89 1.46 5.69
C TYR A 222 16.50 0.83 7.03
N LYS A 223 15.19 0.59 7.23
CA LYS A 223 14.65 -0.04 8.44
C LYS A 223 13.39 -0.81 8.12
N MET A 224 13.17 -1.92 8.81
CA MET A 224 11.92 -2.69 8.75
C MET A 224 11.56 -3.15 10.16
N GLY A 225 10.27 -3.09 10.51
CA GLY A 225 9.77 -3.49 11.82
C GLY A 225 8.35 -3.00 12.07
N SER A 226 7.92 -3.00 13.33
CA SER A 226 6.67 -2.38 13.77
C SER A 226 6.72 -0.85 13.52
N PRO A 227 5.56 -0.18 13.47
CA PRO A 227 5.54 1.29 13.37
C PRO A 227 6.42 1.99 14.43
N LYS A 228 6.43 1.50 15.67
CA LYS A 228 7.26 2.08 16.76
C LYS A 228 8.76 1.94 16.51
N GLU A 229 9.21 0.87 15.84
CA GLU A 229 10.63 0.65 15.52
C GLU A 229 11.09 1.44 14.29
N VAL A 230 10.17 1.72 13.38
CA VAL A 230 10.49 2.37 12.09
C VAL A 230 10.28 3.87 12.15
N ILE A 231 9.15 4.34 12.70
CA ILE A 231 8.80 5.76 12.81
C ILE A 231 9.42 6.33 14.07
N THR A 232 10.68 6.75 13.96
CA THR A 232 11.42 7.45 15.01
C THR A 232 11.99 8.76 14.47
N GLU A 233 12.25 9.75 15.35
CA GLU A 233 12.87 11.02 14.95
C GLU A 233 14.20 10.79 14.21
N GLU A 234 14.99 9.82 14.67
CA GLU A 234 16.29 9.48 14.09
C GLU A 234 16.14 8.93 12.66
N ASN A 235 15.35 7.88 12.50
CA ASN A 235 15.14 7.22 11.19
C ASN A 235 14.57 8.19 10.17
N LEU A 236 13.50 8.91 10.54
CA LEU A 236 12.83 9.83 9.63
C LEU A 236 13.72 11.04 9.30
N SER A 237 14.42 11.61 10.28
CA SER A 237 15.33 12.73 10.02
C SER A 237 16.48 12.33 9.10
N ARG A 238 16.97 11.10 9.21
CA ARG A 238 18.02 10.55 8.36
C ARG A 238 17.55 10.39 6.92
N VAL A 239 16.41 9.69 6.73
CA VAL A 239 15.93 9.30 5.40
C VAL A 239 15.29 10.47 4.65
N TYR A 240 14.49 11.30 5.34
CA TYR A 240 13.81 12.46 4.73
C TYR A 240 14.65 13.74 4.77
N GLN A 241 15.84 13.71 5.36
CA GLN A 241 16.74 14.87 5.52
C GLN A 241 16.02 16.10 6.12
N SER A 242 15.03 15.83 6.96
CA SER A 242 14.16 16.84 7.57
C SER A 242 13.93 16.52 9.03
N LYS A 243 13.89 17.57 9.89
CA LYS A 243 13.60 17.38 11.30
C LYS A 243 12.11 17.16 11.49
N VAL A 244 11.80 16.15 12.24
CA VAL A 244 10.45 15.82 12.68
C VAL A 244 10.45 15.61 14.20
N LEU A 245 9.28 15.76 14.81
CA LEU A 245 9.02 15.33 16.17
C LEU A 245 8.16 14.07 16.08
N VAL A 246 8.48 13.06 16.87
CA VAL A 246 7.67 11.84 16.98
C VAL A 246 7.18 11.71 18.41
N GLU A 247 5.86 11.68 18.57
CA GLU A 247 5.16 11.56 19.86
C GLU A 247 4.22 10.35 19.78
N GLU A 248 3.72 9.89 20.90
CA GLU A 248 2.67 8.89 20.91
C GLU A 248 1.30 9.55 20.66
N ASN A 249 0.48 8.93 19.80
CA ASN A 249 -0.93 9.27 19.66
C ASN A 249 -1.62 8.99 21.02
N PRO A 250 -2.25 9.97 21.66
CA PRO A 250 -2.83 9.79 22.99
C PRO A 250 -4.02 8.83 23.04
N VAL A 251 -4.60 8.49 21.89
CA VAL A 251 -5.75 7.58 21.78
C VAL A 251 -5.29 6.15 21.48
N THR A 252 -4.39 5.97 20.54
CA THR A 252 -4.00 4.64 20.04
C THR A 252 -2.63 4.18 20.50
N GLY A 253 -1.77 5.11 20.96
CA GLY A 253 -0.39 4.84 21.33
C GLY A 253 0.54 4.60 20.12
N ALA A 254 0.04 4.77 18.89
CA ALA A 254 0.85 4.69 17.68
C ALA A 254 1.79 5.91 17.55
N PRO A 255 2.96 5.78 16.92
CA PRO A 255 3.82 6.92 16.65
C PRO A 255 3.11 7.97 15.78
N ARG A 256 3.16 9.23 16.22
CA ARG A 256 2.62 10.40 15.52
C ARG A 256 3.73 11.33 15.09
N VAL A 257 3.82 11.62 13.80
CA VAL A 257 4.83 12.50 13.21
C VAL A 257 4.29 13.92 13.11
N THR A 258 5.01 14.86 13.73
CA THR A 258 4.76 16.30 13.60
C THR A 258 5.90 16.93 12.79
N LEU A 259 5.55 17.57 11.66
CA LEU A 259 6.53 18.23 10.80
C LEU A 259 7.03 19.52 11.46
N LEU A 260 8.35 19.69 11.49
CA LEU A 260 9.00 20.89 12.00
C LEU A 260 9.55 21.73 10.84
N SER A 261 9.06 22.97 10.71
CA SER A 261 9.70 23.91 9.76
C SER A 261 11.14 24.19 10.15
N LYS A 262 11.99 24.47 9.15
CA LYS A 262 13.42 24.84 9.42
C LYS A 262 13.54 26.06 10.36
N LEU A 263 12.60 26.99 10.31
CA LEU A 263 12.54 28.17 11.18
C LEU A 263 12.16 27.81 12.62
N MET A 264 11.23 26.86 12.81
CA MET A 264 10.76 26.43 14.14
C MET A 264 11.72 25.44 14.83
N SER A 265 12.55 24.75 14.08
CA SER A 265 13.50 23.77 14.63
C SER A 265 14.57 24.40 15.54
N ARG A 266 14.89 25.71 15.39
CA ARG A 266 15.75 26.49 16.32
C ARG A 266 15.08 26.66 17.69
N LYS A 267 13.83 27.14 17.71
CA LYS A 267 13.06 27.34 18.95
C LYS A 267 12.82 26.04 19.73
N TYR A 268 12.67 24.94 19.06
CA TYR A 268 12.48 23.62 19.68
C TYR A 268 13.76 23.13 20.39
N ARG A 269 14.96 23.38 19.83
CA ARG A 269 16.24 23.08 20.49
C ARG A 269 16.41 23.87 21.79
N GLU A 270 16.08 25.15 21.76
CA GLU A 270 16.17 26.02 22.92
C GLU A 270 15.24 25.56 24.05
N LYS A 271 13.98 25.18 23.71
CA LYS A 271 13.04 24.63 24.70
C LYS A 271 13.47 23.27 25.27
N LYS A 272 14.00 22.35 24.45
CA LYS A 272 14.50 21.05 24.93
C LYS A 272 15.73 21.20 25.85
N LEU A 273 16.60 22.13 25.55
CA LEU A 273 17.77 22.48 26.41
C LEU A 273 17.34 23.07 27.75
N THR A 274 16.37 23.98 27.75
CA THR A 274 15.83 24.59 28.96
C THR A 274 15.10 23.60 29.85
N ALA A 275 14.29 22.71 29.26
CA ALA A 275 13.56 21.64 29.96
C ALA A 275 14.51 20.57 30.56
N ARG A 276 15.66 20.33 29.93
CA ARG A 276 16.68 19.39 30.43
C ARG A 276 17.46 19.97 31.59
N ASN A 277 17.75 21.27 31.56
CA ASN A 277 18.44 21.98 32.66
C ASN A 277 17.54 22.12 33.90
N ASN A 278 16.21 22.28 33.73
CA ASN A 278 15.26 22.35 34.84
C ASN A 278 14.91 20.98 35.47
N ARG A 279 15.37 19.86 34.91
CA ARG A 279 15.24 18.51 35.53
C ARG A 279 16.50 18.07 36.29
N ILE A 280 17.58 18.86 36.22
CA ILE A 280 18.88 18.57 36.87
C ILE A 280 19.13 19.50 38.05
N SER A 281 18.28 20.52 38.20
CA SER A 281 18.19 21.37 39.39
C SER A 281 16.99 20.95 40.24
#